data_1462d44dd837968bfb2db2abf8f2f7be
#
_entry.id   1462d44dd837968bfb2db2abf8f2f7be
#
_cell.length_a   1.000
_cell.length_b   1.000
_cell.length_c   1.000
_cell.angle_alpha   90.00
_cell.angle_beta   90.00
_cell.angle_gamma   90.00
#
_symmetry.space_group_name_H-M   'P 1'
#
loop_
_entity.id
_entity.type
_entity.pdbx_description
1 polymer ?
#
loop_
_entity_poly.entity_id
_entity_poly.type
_entity_poly.pdbx_seq_one_letter_code
_entity_poly.pdbx_strand_id
1 'polypeptide(L)'
;MRILHLSDTHGIHRRIKDMPAADVIIHSGDISNSGTEEEVLDFLNWYIELPYKHKIFVTGNHDQCLWDAEGIEDLPENVHFLQDCGVDIENIKFFGLGYYHSEELIPADTDIVITHEPPVMILDESAGIHWGNSPLRNRIFDIKPRYHLFGHAHNGYGATKQDGIVFSNAALLDDMNKLVRKPRLFIF
;
A
#
# COMPACT_ATOMS: atom_id res chain seq x y z
N MET A 1 -10.96 4.89 13.83
CA MET A 1 -10.81 5.13 12.36
C MET A 1 -10.99 3.82 11.61
N ARG A 2 -11.73 3.81 10.49
CA ARG A 2 -11.90 2.65 9.61
C ARG A 2 -10.97 2.82 8.41
N ILE A 3 -10.17 1.80 8.11
CA ILE A 3 -9.16 1.81 7.06
C ILE A 3 -9.47 0.71 6.07
N LEU A 4 -9.65 1.07 4.79
CA LEU A 4 -9.78 0.13 3.68
C LEU A 4 -8.43 0.00 2.98
N HIS A 5 -7.88 -1.21 2.92
CA HIS A 5 -6.59 -1.50 2.31
C HIS A 5 -6.74 -2.36 1.07
N LEU A 6 -6.09 -1.95 -0.02
CA LEU A 6 -5.98 -2.68 -1.27
C LEU A 6 -4.59 -2.46 -1.90
N SER A 7 -4.20 -3.33 -2.81
CA SER A 7 -2.92 -3.29 -3.52
C SER A 7 -3.01 -4.05 -4.84
N ASP A 8 -2.01 -3.88 -5.70
CA ASP A 8 -1.80 -4.68 -6.90
C ASP A 8 -3.04 -4.71 -7.80
N THR A 9 -3.45 -3.53 -8.26
CA THR A 9 -4.59 -3.38 -9.16
C THR A 9 -4.20 -3.43 -10.64
N HIS A 10 -2.93 -3.18 -10.98
CA HIS A 10 -2.37 -3.29 -12.33
C HIS A 10 -3.32 -2.75 -13.42
N GLY A 11 -3.85 -1.52 -13.20
CA GLY A 11 -4.73 -0.84 -14.15
C GLY A 11 -6.17 -1.35 -14.22
N ILE A 12 -6.55 -2.39 -13.45
CA ILE A 12 -7.94 -2.90 -13.46
C ILE A 12 -8.80 -2.40 -12.30
N HIS A 13 -8.37 -1.35 -11.61
CA HIS A 13 -9.00 -0.76 -10.43
C HIS A 13 -10.50 -0.47 -10.61
N ARG A 14 -10.95 -0.07 -11.82
CA ARG A 14 -12.38 0.17 -12.13
C ARG A 14 -13.26 -1.09 -12.10
N ARG A 15 -12.65 -2.29 -12.05
CA ARG A 15 -13.37 -3.56 -11.94
C ARG A 15 -13.66 -3.98 -10.50
N ILE A 16 -13.07 -3.29 -9.52
CA ILE A 16 -13.27 -3.60 -8.10
C ILE A 16 -14.71 -3.25 -7.74
N LYS A 17 -15.40 -4.22 -7.20
CA LYS A 17 -16.76 -4.09 -6.67
C LYS A 17 -16.73 -4.26 -5.16
N ASP A 18 -17.82 -3.90 -4.47
CA ASP A 18 -17.99 -4.12 -3.03
C ASP A 18 -16.87 -3.46 -2.21
N MET A 19 -16.66 -2.18 -2.41
CA MET A 19 -15.74 -1.37 -1.61
C MET A 19 -16.48 -0.81 -0.38
N PRO A 20 -16.27 -1.39 0.82
CA PRO A 20 -16.99 -0.96 2.03
C PRO A 20 -16.63 0.47 2.44
N ALA A 21 -17.57 1.14 3.13
CA ALA A 21 -17.32 2.47 3.66
C ALA A 21 -16.21 2.45 4.71
N ALA A 22 -15.28 3.40 4.61
CA ALA A 22 -14.17 3.63 5.52
C ALA A 22 -13.87 5.12 5.62
N ASP A 23 -13.06 5.51 6.60
CA ASP A 23 -12.59 6.90 6.76
C ASP A 23 -11.39 7.15 5.84
N VAL A 24 -10.51 6.16 5.74
CA VAL A 24 -9.29 6.18 4.92
C VAL A 24 -9.28 5.00 3.97
N ILE A 25 -8.92 5.22 2.70
CA ILE A 25 -8.56 4.16 1.76
C ILE A 25 -7.06 4.23 1.49
N ILE A 26 -6.39 3.07 1.48
CA ILE A 26 -4.96 2.94 1.26
C ILE A 26 -4.70 1.98 0.10
N HIS A 27 -3.91 2.43 -0.89
CA HIS A 27 -3.40 1.58 -1.96
C HIS A 27 -1.88 1.42 -1.80
N SER A 28 -1.43 0.19 -1.57
CA SER A 28 -0.01 -0.10 -1.27
C SER A 28 0.81 -0.52 -2.50
N GLY A 29 0.64 0.19 -3.61
CA GLY A 29 1.48 0.06 -4.81
C GLY A 29 0.93 -0.85 -5.89
N ASP A 30 1.61 -0.84 -7.04
CA ASP A 30 1.20 -1.49 -8.29
C ASP A 30 -0.20 -1.02 -8.74
N ILE A 31 -0.32 0.32 -8.86
CA ILE A 31 -1.53 0.98 -9.39
C ILE A 31 -1.64 0.79 -10.90
N SER A 32 -0.50 0.76 -11.60
CA SER A 32 -0.35 0.58 -13.04
C SER A 32 0.14 -0.83 -13.39
N ASN A 33 0.08 -1.20 -14.65
CA ASN A 33 0.61 -2.46 -15.18
C ASN A 33 1.97 -2.26 -15.88
N SER A 34 2.10 -1.19 -16.63
CA SER A 34 3.27 -0.89 -17.46
C SER A 34 4.04 0.35 -17.01
N GLY A 35 3.60 1.02 -15.95
CA GLY A 35 4.25 2.19 -15.36
C GLY A 35 4.18 3.44 -16.22
N THR A 36 3.18 3.56 -17.08
CA THR A 36 3.02 4.74 -17.93
C THR A 36 2.25 5.85 -17.22
N GLU A 37 2.53 7.10 -17.61
CA GLU A 37 1.79 8.26 -17.09
C GLU A 37 0.28 8.15 -17.37
N GLU A 38 -0.12 7.59 -18.51
CA GLU A 38 -1.52 7.39 -18.88
C GLU A 38 -2.23 6.45 -17.89
N GLU A 39 -1.60 5.33 -17.52
CA GLU A 39 -2.15 4.39 -16.55
C GLU A 39 -2.27 5.02 -15.14
N VAL A 40 -1.26 5.81 -14.74
CA VAL A 40 -1.27 6.54 -13.47
C VAL A 40 -2.39 7.59 -13.47
N LEU A 41 -2.57 8.34 -14.54
CA LEU A 41 -3.65 9.34 -14.67
C LEU A 41 -5.03 8.67 -14.64
N ASP A 42 -5.22 7.49 -15.27
CA ASP A 42 -6.48 6.75 -15.19
C ASP A 42 -6.77 6.29 -13.75
N PHE A 43 -5.74 5.81 -13.02
CA PHE A 43 -5.87 5.48 -11.62
C PHE A 43 -6.22 6.69 -10.77
N LEU A 44 -5.52 7.81 -10.91
CA LEU A 44 -5.76 9.03 -10.14
C LEU A 44 -7.17 9.56 -10.36
N ASN A 45 -7.64 9.62 -11.61
CA ASN A 45 -9.00 10.02 -11.93
C ASN A 45 -10.05 9.17 -11.23
N TRP A 46 -9.85 7.86 -11.17
CA TRP A 46 -10.73 6.96 -10.44
C TRP A 46 -10.60 7.14 -8.91
N TYR A 47 -9.36 7.22 -8.40
CA TYR A 47 -9.09 7.23 -6.97
C TYR A 47 -9.59 8.51 -6.29
N ILE A 48 -9.44 9.65 -6.96
CA ILE A 48 -9.91 10.96 -6.48
C ILE A 48 -11.43 10.98 -6.32
N GLU A 49 -12.17 10.35 -7.22
CA GLU A 49 -13.64 10.31 -7.19
C GLU A 49 -14.23 9.38 -6.11
N LEU A 50 -13.42 8.51 -5.51
CA LEU A 50 -13.89 7.58 -4.48
C LEU A 50 -14.41 8.33 -3.23
N PRO A 51 -15.51 7.87 -2.60
CA PRO A 51 -16.17 8.59 -1.52
C PRO A 51 -15.51 8.36 -0.13
N TYR A 52 -14.18 8.42 -0.07
CA TYR A 52 -13.43 8.30 1.20
C TYR A 52 -12.91 9.66 1.63
N LYS A 53 -12.93 9.90 2.95
CA LYS A 53 -12.48 11.17 3.54
C LYS A 53 -11.01 11.43 3.27
N HIS A 54 -10.17 10.40 3.38
CA HIS A 54 -8.74 10.46 3.04
C HIS A 54 -8.36 9.29 2.13
N LYS A 55 -7.42 9.54 1.24
CA LYS A 55 -6.93 8.59 0.25
C LYS A 55 -5.42 8.62 0.26
N ILE A 56 -4.78 7.47 0.49
CA ILE A 56 -3.32 7.35 0.57
C ILE A 56 -2.87 6.32 -0.46
N PHE A 57 -1.79 6.58 -1.16
CA PHE A 57 -1.15 5.58 -2.01
C PHE A 57 0.37 5.73 -2.04
N VAL A 58 1.05 4.61 -2.30
CA VAL A 58 2.50 4.51 -2.50
C VAL A 58 2.79 3.89 -3.86
N THR A 59 4.04 3.93 -4.30
CA THR A 59 4.49 3.25 -5.53
C THR A 59 4.76 1.77 -5.31
N GLY A 60 4.57 0.97 -6.36
CA GLY A 60 5.06 -0.40 -6.49
C GLY A 60 6.09 -0.55 -7.61
N ASN A 61 6.50 -1.79 -7.87
CA ASN A 61 7.50 -2.08 -8.90
C ASN A 61 7.00 -1.87 -10.34
N HIS A 62 5.69 -1.81 -10.54
CA HIS A 62 5.10 -1.52 -11.84
C HIS A 62 4.86 -0.02 -12.08
N ASP A 63 5.11 0.85 -11.10
CA ASP A 63 4.79 2.28 -11.16
C ASP A 63 6.01 3.14 -11.52
N GLN A 64 6.81 2.71 -12.53
CA GLN A 64 8.14 3.27 -12.84
C GLN A 64 8.14 4.78 -13.08
N CYS A 65 7.11 5.34 -13.69
CA CYS A 65 7.06 6.79 -13.95
C CYS A 65 6.96 7.63 -12.66
N LEU A 66 6.68 7.00 -11.51
CA LEU A 66 6.58 7.66 -10.21
C LEU A 66 7.78 7.42 -9.29
N TRP A 67 8.73 6.53 -9.63
CA TRP A 67 9.80 6.13 -8.69
C TRP A 67 10.66 7.30 -8.20
N ASP A 68 10.96 8.25 -9.07
CA ASP A 68 11.77 9.43 -8.73
C ASP A 68 10.91 10.68 -8.46
N ALA A 69 9.58 10.53 -8.34
CA ALA A 69 8.69 11.67 -8.15
C ALA A 69 8.70 12.12 -6.68
N GLU A 70 9.13 13.34 -6.41
CA GLU A 70 9.05 13.95 -5.07
C GLU A 70 7.59 14.26 -4.64
N GLY A 71 6.66 14.32 -5.59
CA GLY A 71 5.25 14.60 -5.39
C GLY A 71 4.48 14.61 -6.71
N ILE A 72 3.17 14.72 -6.61
CA ILE A 72 2.27 14.88 -7.76
C ILE A 72 1.54 16.21 -7.58
N GLU A 73 1.69 17.11 -8.57
CA GLU A 73 1.03 18.42 -8.56
C GLU A 73 -0.50 18.28 -8.67
N ASP A 74 -1.22 19.28 -8.16
CA ASP A 74 -2.68 19.41 -8.26
C ASP A 74 -3.50 18.25 -7.64
N LEU A 75 -2.93 17.43 -6.76
CA LEU A 75 -3.72 16.48 -5.99
C LEU A 75 -4.64 17.24 -5.01
N PRO A 76 -5.91 16.79 -4.85
CA PRO A 76 -6.79 17.30 -3.80
C PRO A 76 -6.17 17.12 -2.40
N GLU A 77 -6.41 18.04 -1.48
CA GLU A 77 -5.85 18.02 -0.11
C GLU A 77 -6.08 16.71 0.67
N ASN A 78 -7.09 15.95 0.29
CA ASN A 78 -7.43 14.67 0.93
C ASN A 78 -6.86 13.44 0.19
N VAL A 79 -6.00 13.65 -0.82
CA VAL A 79 -5.31 12.59 -1.56
C VAL A 79 -3.81 12.73 -1.33
N HIS A 80 -3.20 11.72 -0.75
CA HIS A 80 -1.81 11.73 -0.31
C HIS A 80 -1.01 10.69 -1.08
N PHE A 81 -0.12 11.15 -1.94
CA PHE A 81 0.95 10.34 -2.50
C PHE A 81 2.11 10.34 -1.50
N LEU A 82 2.41 9.18 -0.93
CA LEU A 82 3.48 9.06 0.05
C LEU A 82 4.68 8.35 -0.58
N GLN A 83 5.77 9.10 -0.72
CA GLN A 83 7.06 8.58 -1.17
C GLN A 83 8.12 9.10 -0.20
N ASP A 84 8.58 8.24 0.72
CA ASP A 84 9.50 8.56 1.83
C ASP A 84 9.01 9.69 2.73
N CYS A 85 7.73 9.85 2.82
CA CYS A 85 7.12 10.89 3.62
C CYS A 85 5.90 10.38 4.39
N GLY A 86 5.46 11.17 5.36
CA GLY A 86 4.32 10.86 6.20
C GLY A 86 3.21 11.88 6.11
N VAL A 87 2.05 11.49 6.63
CA VAL A 87 0.90 12.37 6.86
C VAL A 87 0.26 12.02 8.21
N ASP A 88 -0.12 13.07 8.96
CA ASP A 88 -0.88 12.92 10.20
C ASP A 88 -2.37 13.10 9.92
N ILE A 89 -3.16 12.08 10.17
CA ILE A 89 -4.61 12.13 10.01
C ILE A 89 -5.26 11.77 11.35
N GLU A 90 -5.99 12.69 11.95
CA GLU A 90 -6.68 12.50 13.24
C GLU A 90 -5.75 11.97 14.35
N ASN A 91 -4.52 12.49 14.43
CA ASN A 91 -3.45 12.09 15.36
C ASN A 91 -2.94 10.66 15.14
N ILE A 92 -3.10 10.09 13.97
CA ILE A 92 -2.50 8.83 13.54
C ILE A 92 -1.43 9.15 12.49
N LYS A 93 -0.21 8.66 12.71
CA LYS A 93 0.94 8.90 11.84
C LYS A 93 1.06 7.80 10.79
N PHE A 94 0.83 8.17 9.54
CA PHE A 94 1.06 7.30 8.39
C PHE A 94 2.40 7.63 7.77
N PHE A 95 3.14 6.62 7.33
CA PHE A 95 4.37 6.79 6.55
C PHE A 95 4.35 5.84 5.35
N GLY A 96 4.59 6.38 4.16
CA GLY A 96 4.75 5.61 2.93
C GLY A 96 6.21 5.56 2.51
N LEU A 97 6.73 4.34 2.32
CA LEU A 97 8.06 4.11 1.79
C LEU A 97 7.97 3.89 0.27
N GLY A 98 8.76 4.63 -0.49
CA GLY A 98 8.88 4.45 -1.94
C GLY A 98 9.50 3.09 -2.28
N TYR A 99 9.15 2.57 -3.46
CA TYR A 99 9.72 1.32 -3.94
C TYR A 99 11.23 1.47 -4.17
N TYR A 100 12.03 0.49 -3.73
CA TYR A 100 13.51 0.49 -3.71
C TYR A 100 14.17 1.52 -2.78
N HIS A 101 13.42 2.23 -1.93
CA HIS A 101 14.00 3.17 -1.00
C HIS A 101 14.37 2.52 0.34
N SER A 102 15.22 3.19 1.12
CA SER A 102 15.76 2.63 2.36
C SER A 102 14.74 2.64 3.48
N GLU A 103 14.54 1.50 4.12
CA GLU A 103 13.69 1.34 5.29
C GLU A 103 14.13 2.17 6.51
N GLU A 104 15.38 2.65 6.52
CA GLU A 104 15.88 3.55 7.57
C GLU A 104 15.18 4.90 7.58
N LEU A 105 14.56 5.30 6.46
CA LEU A 105 13.76 6.52 6.35
C LEU A 105 12.47 6.48 7.18
N ILE A 106 11.96 5.30 7.54
CA ILE A 106 10.72 5.16 8.31
C ILE A 106 10.93 5.69 9.73
N PRO A 107 10.20 6.74 10.18
CA PRO A 107 10.34 7.27 11.53
C PRO A 107 9.93 6.26 12.61
N ALA A 108 10.60 6.33 13.78
CA ALA A 108 10.36 5.38 14.86
C ALA A 108 8.99 5.54 15.55
N ASP A 109 8.35 6.68 15.40
CA ASP A 109 7.06 7.01 16.00
C ASP A 109 5.88 6.89 15.03
N THR A 110 6.07 6.13 13.92
CA THR A 110 5.03 5.85 12.93
C THR A 110 4.01 4.85 13.46
N ASP A 111 2.72 5.14 13.34
CA ASP A 111 1.63 4.24 13.73
C ASP A 111 1.30 3.21 12.63
N ILE A 112 1.29 3.67 11.38
CA ILE A 112 0.94 2.85 10.20
C ILE A 112 2.01 3.02 9.14
N VAL A 113 2.74 1.94 8.85
CA VAL A 113 3.71 1.89 7.76
C VAL A 113 3.04 1.30 6.52
N ILE A 114 3.26 1.93 5.38
CA ILE A 114 2.78 1.49 4.07
C ILE A 114 4.00 1.29 3.18
N THR A 115 4.16 0.08 2.66
CA THR A 115 5.20 -0.26 1.68
C THR A 115 4.56 -1.03 0.54
N HIS A 116 5.24 -1.21 -0.57
CA HIS A 116 4.79 -2.17 -1.56
C HIS A 116 5.32 -3.57 -1.24
N GLU A 117 6.63 -3.68 -1.00
CA GLU A 117 7.25 -4.95 -0.63
C GLU A 117 6.81 -5.45 0.75
N PRO A 118 6.60 -6.77 0.90
CA PRO A 118 6.37 -7.40 2.19
C PRO A 118 7.68 -7.51 3.02
N PRO A 119 7.60 -7.59 4.34
CA PRO A 119 8.72 -8.04 5.15
C PRO A 119 8.93 -9.55 4.96
N VAL A 120 10.19 -10.01 4.87
CA VAL A 120 10.50 -11.43 4.62
C VAL A 120 9.83 -12.36 5.64
N MET A 121 9.33 -13.50 5.18
CA MET A 121 8.62 -14.52 5.97
C MET A 121 7.29 -14.05 6.58
N ILE A 122 6.69 -12.98 6.05
CA ILE A 122 5.38 -12.51 6.50
C ILE A 122 4.51 -12.20 5.28
N LEU A 123 3.61 -13.11 4.91
CA LEU A 123 2.67 -12.95 3.80
C LEU A 123 3.40 -12.56 2.49
N ASP A 124 4.58 -13.11 2.28
CA ASP A 124 5.52 -12.74 1.23
C ASP A 124 5.77 -13.87 0.22
N GLU A 125 5.07 -14.99 0.37
CA GLU A 125 5.24 -16.15 -0.53
C GLU A 125 4.42 -15.97 -1.81
N SER A 126 5.06 -16.22 -2.94
CA SER A 126 4.41 -16.43 -4.22
C SER A 126 5.17 -17.49 -5.01
N ALA A 127 4.46 -18.46 -5.58
CA ALA A 127 5.02 -19.58 -6.34
C ALA A 127 6.12 -20.39 -5.58
N GLY A 128 5.99 -20.50 -4.24
CA GLY A 128 6.96 -21.21 -3.38
C GLY A 128 8.26 -20.44 -3.11
N ILE A 129 8.29 -19.15 -3.45
CA ILE A 129 9.43 -18.26 -3.22
C ILE A 129 9.00 -17.16 -2.23
N HIS A 130 9.88 -16.84 -1.30
CA HIS A 130 9.73 -15.68 -0.42
C HIS A 130 10.31 -14.44 -1.08
N TRP A 131 9.47 -13.43 -1.34
CA TRP A 131 9.82 -12.19 -2.03
C TRP A 131 10.07 -11.03 -1.06
N GLY A 132 9.98 -11.29 0.24
CA GLY A 132 10.04 -10.24 1.25
C GLY A 132 11.44 -9.68 1.48
N ASN A 133 11.45 -8.45 1.99
CA ASN A 133 12.64 -7.65 2.29
C ASN A 133 13.09 -7.87 3.74
N SER A 134 14.34 -8.34 3.94
CA SER A 134 14.90 -8.62 5.27
C SER A 134 15.23 -7.35 6.07
N PRO A 135 15.91 -6.34 5.52
CA PRO A 135 16.10 -5.05 6.18
C PRO A 135 14.78 -4.42 6.63
N LEU A 136 13.77 -4.38 5.76
CA LEU A 136 12.44 -3.88 6.09
C LEU A 136 11.81 -4.64 7.28
N ARG A 137 11.91 -5.99 7.29
CA ARG A 137 11.46 -6.77 8.44
C ARG A 137 12.11 -6.32 9.75
N ASN A 138 13.42 -6.17 9.75
CA ASN A 138 14.16 -5.75 10.95
C ASN A 138 13.68 -4.38 11.42
N ARG A 139 13.57 -3.42 10.49
CA ARG A 139 13.09 -2.07 10.81
C ARG A 139 11.67 -2.08 11.40
N ILE A 140 10.74 -2.83 10.81
CA ILE A 140 9.36 -2.93 11.31
C ILE A 140 9.30 -3.53 12.72
N PHE A 141 10.09 -4.56 13.03
CA PHE A 141 10.14 -5.14 14.37
C PHE A 141 10.87 -4.26 15.39
N ASP A 142 11.75 -3.36 14.95
CA ASP A 142 12.42 -2.36 15.79
C ASP A 142 11.45 -1.24 16.21
N ILE A 143 10.76 -0.64 15.24
CA ILE A 143 9.86 0.51 15.50
C ILE A 143 8.47 0.10 15.99
N LYS A 144 8.02 -1.13 15.72
CA LYS A 144 6.74 -1.72 16.15
C LYS A 144 5.51 -0.86 15.87
N PRO A 145 5.24 -0.52 14.60
CA PRO A 145 4.02 0.19 14.25
C PRO A 145 2.80 -0.66 14.60
N ARG A 146 1.62 -0.06 14.73
CA ARG A 146 0.38 -0.83 14.95
C ARG A 146 -0.01 -1.63 13.71
N TYR A 147 0.23 -1.07 12.51
CA TYR A 147 -0.04 -1.74 11.24
C TYR A 147 1.13 -1.60 10.28
N HIS A 148 1.40 -2.67 9.54
CA HIS A 148 2.23 -2.64 8.33
C HIS A 148 1.40 -3.18 7.16
N LEU A 149 1.14 -2.33 6.18
CA LEU A 149 0.25 -2.56 5.04
C LEU A 149 1.08 -2.65 3.76
N PHE A 150 0.91 -3.72 2.97
CA PHE A 150 1.72 -3.99 1.79
C PHE A 150 0.99 -4.86 0.76
N GLY A 151 1.63 -5.18 -0.37
CA GLY A 151 1.15 -6.02 -1.45
C GLY A 151 2.22 -6.92 -2.04
N HIS A 152 2.45 -6.80 -3.36
CA HIS A 152 3.52 -7.40 -4.15
C HIS A 152 3.46 -8.94 -4.26
N ALA A 153 3.54 -9.66 -3.17
CA ALA A 153 3.45 -11.12 -3.16
C ALA A 153 1.97 -11.53 -3.32
N HIS A 154 1.52 -11.74 -4.56
CA HIS A 154 0.11 -11.98 -4.85
C HIS A 154 -0.46 -13.13 -4.02
N ASN A 155 0.22 -14.28 -3.92
CA ASN A 155 -0.26 -15.42 -3.14
C ASN A 155 -0.18 -15.22 -1.61
N GLY A 156 0.52 -14.19 -1.16
CA GLY A 156 0.60 -13.80 0.24
C GLY A 156 -0.65 -13.07 0.78
N TYR A 157 -1.68 -12.83 -0.05
CA TYR A 157 -2.88 -12.12 0.39
C TYR A 157 -3.42 -12.65 1.72
N GLY A 158 -3.53 -11.77 2.70
CA GLY A 158 -3.97 -12.15 4.04
C GLY A 158 -3.71 -11.07 5.08
N ALA A 159 -4.00 -11.39 6.34
CA ALA A 159 -3.52 -10.62 7.49
C ALA A 159 -3.09 -11.57 8.61
N THR A 160 -2.07 -11.14 9.35
CA THR A 160 -1.57 -11.85 10.53
C THR A 160 -1.18 -10.84 11.61
N LYS A 161 -1.02 -11.30 12.84
CA LYS A 161 -0.53 -10.47 13.94
C LYS A 161 0.68 -11.11 14.58
N GLN A 162 1.79 -10.38 14.66
CA GLN A 162 3.02 -10.81 15.32
C GLN A 162 3.58 -9.66 16.18
N ASP A 163 3.99 -9.94 17.39
CA ASP A 163 4.57 -8.98 18.36
C ASP A 163 3.76 -7.69 18.56
N GLY A 164 2.44 -7.79 18.45
CA GLY A 164 1.53 -6.66 18.56
C GLY A 164 1.24 -5.94 17.24
N ILE A 165 2.05 -6.14 16.22
CA ILE A 165 1.92 -5.53 14.88
C ILE A 165 0.93 -6.33 14.04
N VAL A 166 0.01 -5.64 13.37
CA VAL A 166 -0.89 -6.23 12.37
C VAL A 166 -0.26 -6.05 10.99
N PHE A 167 0.03 -7.16 10.33
CA PHE A 167 0.53 -7.21 8.95
C PHE A 167 -0.62 -7.51 7.99
N SER A 168 -0.68 -6.80 6.87
CA SER A 168 -1.68 -7.02 5.83
C SER A 168 -1.07 -6.97 4.45
N ASN A 169 -1.15 -8.08 3.72
CA ASN A 169 -0.97 -8.12 2.28
C ASN A 169 -2.36 -8.05 1.63
N ALA A 170 -2.61 -7.00 0.84
CA ALA A 170 -3.89 -6.76 0.19
C ALA A 170 -3.84 -6.83 -1.34
N ALA A 171 -2.91 -7.61 -1.91
CA ALA A 171 -2.83 -7.87 -3.34
C ALA A 171 -4.15 -8.45 -3.85
N LEU A 172 -4.86 -7.73 -4.71
CA LEU A 172 -6.20 -8.13 -5.16
C LEU A 172 -6.16 -9.17 -6.28
N LEU A 173 -5.07 -9.21 -7.04
CA LEU A 173 -4.90 -10.12 -8.16
C LEU A 173 -4.21 -11.41 -7.74
N ASP A 174 -4.44 -12.49 -8.50
CA ASP A 174 -3.63 -13.69 -8.45
C ASP A 174 -2.40 -13.59 -9.39
N ASP A 175 -1.53 -14.61 -9.39
CA ASP A 175 -0.33 -14.67 -10.25
C ASP A 175 -0.65 -14.69 -11.76
N MET A 176 -1.93 -14.77 -12.14
CA MET A 176 -2.40 -14.70 -13.52
C MET A 176 -3.08 -13.34 -13.81
N ASN A 177 -2.88 -12.35 -12.95
CA ASN A 177 -3.49 -11.01 -13.01
C ASN A 177 -5.04 -11.04 -13.08
N LYS A 178 -5.66 -12.02 -12.43
CA LYS A 178 -7.12 -12.07 -12.29
C LYS A 178 -7.54 -11.47 -10.96
N LEU A 179 -8.55 -10.64 -10.97
CA LEU A 179 -9.19 -10.09 -9.76
C LEU A 179 -9.96 -11.22 -9.04
N VAL A 180 -9.38 -11.75 -7.97
CA VAL A 180 -9.93 -12.88 -7.21
C VAL A 180 -10.17 -12.57 -5.74
N ARG A 181 -9.72 -11.40 -5.25
CA ARG A 181 -9.79 -11.01 -3.85
C ARG A 181 -10.49 -9.68 -3.68
N LYS A 182 -10.78 -9.32 -2.42
CA LYS A 182 -11.48 -8.08 -2.03
C LYS A 182 -10.57 -7.20 -1.18
N PRO A 183 -10.77 -5.86 -1.19
CA PRO A 183 -10.12 -4.97 -0.24
C PRO A 183 -10.36 -5.40 1.21
N ARG A 184 -9.41 -5.12 2.09
CA ARG A 184 -9.42 -5.51 3.51
C ARG A 184 -9.79 -4.32 4.39
N LEU A 185 -10.75 -4.51 5.29
CA LEU A 185 -11.20 -3.47 6.22
C LEU A 185 -10.60 -3.71 7.61
N PHE A 186 -10.00 -2.66 8.17
CA PHE A 186 -9.46 -2.64 9.53
C PHE A 186 -10.12 -1.54 10.38
N ILE A 187 -10.07 -1.71 11.69
CA ILE A 187 -10.47 -0.70 12.67
C ILE A 187 -9.23 -0.35 13.50
N PHE A 188 -8.80 0.91 13.42
CA PHE A 188 -7.68 1.47 14.18
C PHE A 188 -8.15 1.97 15.53
#